data_4553754290b3c1438dcb7966b956d3b4
#
_entry.id   4553754290b3c1438dcb7966b956d3b4
#
_cell.length_a   1.000
_cell.length_b   1.000
_cell.length_c   1.000
_cell.angle_alpha   90.00
_cell.angle_beta   90.00
_cell.angle_gamma   90.00
#
_symmetry.space_group_name_H-M   'P 1'
#
loop_
_entity.id
_entity.type
_entity.pdbx_description
1 polymer ?
#
loop_
_entity_poly.entity_id
_entity_poly.type
_entity_poly.pdbx_seq_one_letter_code
_entity_poly.pdbx_strand_id
1 'polypeptide(L)'
;MGSDSDLPILRQAFQVLNDLGIPFEATVASAHRTPERVARYAASAADRGLEVLIAAAGSAAHLAGVVAAHTLLPVIGVPLQGGAAGGLDALLATAQMPRGVPVATVALDGAANAALLAARILALKDPALRERLAAYRREMQMRVAEADRRLQAELAQLPAAVTPAADPATPQAGAAQTATTAPGSGQTAAGAATVGAPQATGATAQPPGSAAAAAASSSAERVRRDPRATAANPAATGRESETPPATGREMAS
;
A
#
# COMPACT_ATOMS: atom_id res chain seq x y z
N MET A 1 -5.77 -3.56 6.61
CA MET A 1 -5.94 -2.43 7.54
C MET A 1 -5.72 -2.88 8.98
N GLY A 2 -5.21 -1.99 9.86
CA GLY A 2 -4.86 -2.31 11.25
C GLY A 2 -6.06 -2.41 12.20
N SER A 3 -7.16 -1.76 11.85
CA SER A 3 -8.42 -1.72 12.59
C SER A 3 -9.60 -1.62 11.64
N ASP A 4 -10.78 -1.99 12.10
CA ASP A 4 -12.05 -1.76 11.42
C ASP A 4 -12.43 -0.28 11.35
N SER A 5 -11.95 0.53 12.29
CA SER A 5 -12.07 2.00 12.26
C SER A 5 -11.45 2.65 11.01
N ASP A 6 -10.55 1.94 10.33
CA ASP A 6 -9.86 2.43 9.12
C ASP A 6 -10.74 2.29 7.86
N LEU A 7 -11.81 1.49 7.95
CA LEU A 7 -12.67 1.15 6.82
C LEU A 7 -13.28 2.36 6.08
N PRO A 8 -13.75 3.43 6.74
CA PRO A 8 -14.31 4.59 6.05
C PRO A 8 -13.35 5.20 5.02
N ILE A 9 -12.05 5.28 5.36
CA ILE A 9 -11.02 5.81 4.44
C ILE A 9 -10.72 4.78 3.34
N LEU A 10 -10.60 3.51 3.69
CA LEU A 10 -10.27 2.44 2.73
C LEU A 10 -11.37 2.19 1.68
N ARG A 11 -12.63 2.56 1.94
CA ARG A 11 -13.73 2.51 0.96
C ARG A 11 -13.38 3.28 -0.31
N GLN A 12 -12.62 4.37 -0.22
CA GLN A 12 -12.16 5.12 -1.39
C GLN A 12 -11.24 4.28 -2.28
N ALA A 13 -10.34 3.47 -1.67
CA ALA A 13 -9.51 2.55 -2.43
C ALA A 13 -10.36 1.44 -3.09
N PHE A 14 -11.30 0.86 -2.36
CA PHE A 14 -12.19 -0.18 -2.89
C PHE A 14 -13.00 0.31 -4.09
N GLN A 15 -13.51 1.55 -4.02
CA GLN A 15 -14.23 2.15 -5.13
C GLN A 15 -13.35 2.28 -6.38
N VAL A 16 -12.14 2.83 -6.23
CA VAL A 16 -11.18 2.97 -7.34
C VAL A 16 -10.81 1.62 -7.95
N LEU A 17 -10.57 0.59 -7.12
CA LEU A 17 -10.26 -0.75 -7.61
C LEU A 17 -11.43 -1.35 -8.39
N ASN A 18 -12.66 -1.21 -7.89
CA ASN A 18 -13.88 -1.62 -8.59
C ASN A 18 -14.06 -0.90 -9.93
N ASP A 19 -13.93 0.42 -9.94
CA ASP A 19 -14.09 1.25 -11.15
C ASP A 19 -13.07 0.85 -12.23
N LEU A 20 -11.88 0.44 -11.81
CA LEU A 20 -10.82 -0.05 -12.69
C LEU A 20 -10.92 -1.55 -12.99
N GLY A 21 -11.93 -2.26 -12.46
CA GLY A 21 -12.09 -3.70 -12.68
C GLY A 21 -10.94 -4.55 -12.13
N ILE A 22 -10.33 -4.13 -11.02
CA ILE A 22 -9.22 -4.84 -10.37
C ILE A 22 -9.80 -5.68 -9.23
N PRO A 23 -9.67 -7.02 -9.27
CA PRO A 23 -10.09 -7.87 -8.16
C PRO A 23 -9.20 -7.60 -6.93
N PHE A 24 -9.80 -7.62 -5.75
CA PHE A 24 -9.09 -7.40 -4.50
C PHE A 24 -9.70 -8.18 -3.35
N GLU A 25 -8.93 -8.40 -2.33
CA GLU A 25 -9.39 -8.88 -1.03
C GLU A 25 -9.04 -7.85 0.05
N ALA A 26 -9.74 -7.87 1.18
CA ALA A 26 -9.47 -6.99 2.31
C ALA A 26 -9.55 -7.74 3.62
N THR A 27 -8.66 -7.40 4.56
CA THR A 27 -8.63 -8.01 5.89
C THR A 27 -8.27 -6.99 6.96
N VAL A 28 -8.76 -7.21 8.17
CA VAL A 28 -8.29 -6.51 9.38
C VAL A 28 -7.22 -7.37 10.04
N ALA A 29 -6.00 -6.84 10.16
CA ALA A 29 -4.89 -7.49 10.83
C ALA A 29 -3.97 -6.42 11.45
N SER A 30 -3.78 -6.48 12.77
CA SER A 30 -2.96 -5.51 13.49
C SER A 30 -1.55 -6.01 13.67
N ALA A 31 -0.56 -5.19 13.29
CA ALA A 31 0.86 -5.52 13.49
C ALA A 31 1.21 -5.73 14.98
N HIS A 32 0.50 -5.07 15.89
CA HIS A 32 0.77 -5.13 17.33
C HIS A 32 -0.07 -6.17 18.07
N ARG A 33 -1.33 -6.39 17.64
CA ARG A 33 -2.28 -7.25 18.33
C ARG A 33 -2.38 -8.67 17.74
N THR A 34 -2.05 -8.81 16.46
CA THR A 34 -2.11 -10.07 15.71
C THR A 34 -0.90 -10.22 14.77
N PRO A 35 0.35 -10.09 15.28
CA PRO A 35 1.56 -10.04 14.42
C PRO A 35 1.73 -11.30 13.57
N GLU A 36 1.42 -12.48 14.09
CA GLU A 36 1.52 -13.74 13.35
C GLU A 36 0.53 -13.80 12.17
N ARG A 37 -0.67 -13.18 12.35
CA ARG A 37 -1.66 -13.08 11.26
C ARG A 37 -1.14 -12.20 10.14
N VAL A 38 -0.53 -11.04 10.48
CA VAL A 38 0.09 -10.14 9.50
C VAL A 38 1.22 -10.84 8.76
N ALA A 39 2.12 -11.52 9.47
CA ALA A 39 3.23 -12.23 8.87
C ALA A 39 2.76 -13.33 7.90
N ARG A 40 1.83 -14.18 8.32
CA ARG A 40 1.27 -15.24 7.46
C ARG A 40 0.55 -14.66 6.24
N TYR A 41 -0.24 -13.60 6.42
CA TYR A 41 -0.95 -12.96 5.33
C TYR A 41 0.00 -12.42 4.27
N ALA A 42 1.04 -11.69 4.69
CA ALA A 42 2.04 -11.11 3.79
C ALA A 42 2.90 -12.18 3.09
N ALA A 43 3.37 -13.18 3.83
CA ALA A 43 4.20 -14.24 3.29
C ALA A 43 3.48 -15.11 2.24
N SER A 44 2.18 -15.39 2.44
CA SER A 44 1.39 -16.20 1.50
C SER A 44 0.74 -15.40 0.36
N ALA A 45 0.92 -14.08 0.33
CA ALA A 45 0.21 -13.21 -0.61
C ALA A 45 0.53 -13.55 -2.08
N ALA A 46 1.81 -13.72 -2.41
CA ALA A 46 2.24 -14.07 -3.76
C ALA A 46 1.68 -15.44 -4.22
N ASP A 47 1.70 -16.44 -3.35
CA ASP A 47 1.17 -17.78 -3.64
C ASP A 47 -0.34 -17.78 -3.89
N ARG A 48 -1.06 -16.80 -3.31
CA ARG A 48 -2.50 -16.59 -3.58
C ARG A 48 -2.78 -15.77 -4.84
N GLY A 49 -1.74 -15.34 -5.57
CA GLY A 49 -1.87 -14.55 -6.80
C GLY A 49 -2.03 -13.05 -6.57
N LEU A 50 -1.78 -12.54 -5.35
CA LEU A 50 -1.70 -11.11 -5.12
C LEU A 50 -0.38 -10.56 -5.67
N GLU A 51 -0.40 -9.34 -6.18
CA GLU A 51 0.76 -8.72 -6.82
C GLU A 51 1.17 -7.40 -6.17
N VAL A 52 0.25 -6.76 -5.44
CA VAL A 52 0.48 -5.51 -4.70
C VAL A 52 -0.29 -5.59 -3.39
N LEU A 53 0.29 -5.12 -2.31
CA LEU A 53 -0.35 -5.00 -1.01
C LEU A 53 -0.53 -3.53 -0.63
N ILE A 54 -1.72 -3.18 -0.16
CA ILE A 54 -2.01 -1.86 0.41
C ILE A 54 -2.21 -2.03 1.91
N ALA A 55 -1.39 -1.37 2.72
CA ALA A 55 -1.44 -1.45 4.16
C ALA A 55 -1.74 -0.07 4.78
N ALA A 56 -2.87 0.04 5.49
CA ALA A 56 -3.31 1.28 6.12
C ALA A 56 -3.28 1.17 7.64
N ALA A 57 -2.75 2.19 8.30
CA ALA A 57 -2.70 2.29 9.75
C ALA A 57 -2.55 3.76 10.20
N GLY A 58 -3.09 4.07 11.39
CA GLY A 58 -2.95 5.36 12.05
C GLY A 58 -2.05 5.29 13.27
N SER A 59 -1.76 6.44 13.88
CA SER A 59 -0.91 6.57 15.09
C SER A 59 0.44 5.86 14.92
N ALA A 60 0.73 4.82 15.71
CA ALA A 60 1.90 3.94 15.54
C ALA A 60 1.72 3.05 14.29
N ALA A 61 1.83 3.63 13.10
CA ALA A 61 1.47 3.03 11.81
C ALA A 61 2.55 2.04 11.30
N HIS A 62 2.85 1.01 12.08
CA HIS A 62 3.90 0.03 11.76
C HIS A 62 3.46 -1.05 10.78
N LEU A 63 2.16 -1.15 10.45
CA LEU A 63 1.61 -2.25 9.66
C LEU A 63 2.28 -2.38 8.29
N ALA A 64 2.47 -1.28 7.57
CA ALA A 64 3.06 -1.31 6.23
C ALA A 64 4.50 -1.83 6.24
N GLY A 65 5.29 -1.38 7.21
CA GLY A 65 6.67 -1.85 7.41
C GLY A 65 6.74 -3.32 7.77
N VAL A 66 5.87 -3.80 8.67
CA VAL A 66 5.78 -5.22 9.03
C VAL A 66 5.37 -6.07 7.82
N VAL A 67 4.37 -5.64 7.05
CA VAL A 67 3.97 -6.32 5.80
C VAL A 67 5.14 -6.38 4.83
N ALA A 68 5.83 -5.26 4.59
CA ALA A 68 6.96 -5.21 3.65
C ALA A 68 8.15 -6.07 4.08
N ALA A 69 8.33 -6.33 5.38
CA ALA A 69 9.36 -7.22 5.90
C ALA A 69 9.06 -8.72 5.62
N HIS A 70 7.82 -9.08 5.28
CA HIS A 70 7.39 -10.47 5.09
C HIS A 70 7.02 -10.81 3.64
N THR A 71 7.25 -9.92 2.67
CA THR A 71 6.96 -10.16 1.26
C THR A 71 7.94 -9.44 0.35
N LEU A 72 8.10 -9.95 -0.89
CA LEU A 72 8.79 -9.24 -1.96
C LEU A 72 7.82 -8.48 -2.89
N LEU A 73 6.52 -8.60 -2.67
CA LEU A 73 5.53 -7.83 -3.42
C LEU A 73 5.65 -6.34 -3.08
N PRO A 74 5.36 -5.44 -4.04
CA PRO A 74 5.23 -4.01 -3.76
C PRO A 74 4.23 -3.75 -2.62
N VAL A 75 4.65 -2.98 -1.62
CA VAL A 75 3.79 -2.56 -0.50
C VAL A 75 3.57 -1.06 -0.57
N ILE A 76 2.29 -0.67 -0.55
CA ILE A 76 1.85 0.73 -0.53
C ILE A 76 1.30 1.03 0.86
N GLY A 77 1.92 1.96 1.56
CA GLY A 77 1.50 2.41 2.88
C GLY A 77 0.53 3.58 2.80
N VAL A 78 -0.59 3.46 3.51
CA VAL A 78 -1.57 4.55 3.69
C VAL A 78 -1.53 4.98 5.14
N PRO A 79 -0.81 6.06 5.48
CA PRO A 79 -0.89 6.62 6.81
C PRO A 79 -2.27 7.25 7.02
N LEU A 80 -2.87 6.99 8.17
CA LEU A 80 -4.21 7.50 8.48
C LEU A 80 -4.13 8.63 9.50
N GLN A 81 -4.99 9.63 9.29
CA GLN A 81 -5.14 10.74 10.20
C GLN A 81 -5.68 10.24 11.55
N GLY A 82 -5.13 10.78 12.63
CA GLY A 82 -5.51 10.42 14.00
C GLY A 82 -4.33 10.58 14.96
N GLY A 83 -4.52 10.16 16.21
CA GLY A 83 -3.48 10.26 17.22
C GLY A 83 -3.17 11.70 17.68
N ALA A 84 -2.16 11.83 18.54
CA ALA A 84 -1.80 13.09 19.16
C ALA A 84 -1.15 14.10 18.20
N ALA A 85 -0.54 13.62 17.11
CA ALA A 85 0.17 14.45 16.12
C ALA A 85 -0.63 14.67 14.82
N GLY A 86 -1.94 14.44 14.82
CA GLY A 86 -2.80 14.68 13.67
C GLY A 86 -2.44 13.87 12.43
N GLY A 87 -1.79 12.70 12.61
CA GLY A 87 -1.36 11.81 11.54
C GLY A 87 0.09 11.99 11.08
N LEU A 88 0.82 13.02 11.53
CA LEU A 88 2.24 13.17 11.19
C LEU A 88 3.08 11.99 11.72
N ASP A 89 2.75 11.49 12.90
CA ASP A 89 3.30 10.25 13.49
C ASP A 89 3.09 9.05 12.57
N ALA A 90 1.87 8.86 12.06
CA ALA A 90 1.56 7.78 11.12
C ALA A 90 2.31 7.93 9.80
N LEU A 91 2.40 9.15 9.26
CA LEU A 91 3.13 9.43 8.02
C LEU A 91 4.62 9.10 8.18
N LEU A 92 5.25 9.58 9.24
CA LEU A 92 6.67 9.33 9.48
C LEU A 92 6.95 7.85 9.76
N ALA A 93 6.11 7.17 10.54
CA ALA A 93 6.25 5.74 10.82
C ALA A 93 6.11 4.86 9.56
N THR A 94 5.28 5.30 8.59
CA THR A 94 5.08 4.58 7.34
C THR A 94 6.18 4.88 6.31
N ALA A 95 6.67 6.12 6.25
CA ALA A 95 7.60 6.58 5.22
C ALA A 95 9.08 6.29 5.55
N GLN A 96 9.46 6.39 6.84
CA GLN A 96 10.86 6.26 7.27
C GLN A 96 11.25 4.79 7.48
N MET A 97 11.33 4.05 6.38
CA MET A 97 11.70 2.65 6.40
C MET A 97 13.23 2.43 6.31
N PRO A 98 13.77 1.40 6.98
CA PRO A 98 15.17 1.06 6.88
C PRO A 98 15.53 0.54 5.48
N ARG A 99 16.81 0.66 5.13
CA ARG A 99 17.34 0.10 3.88
C ARG A 99 17.01 -1.38 3.75
N GLY A 100 16.45 -1.78 2.61
CA GLY A 100 16.08 -3.17 2.30
C GLY A 100 14.62 -3.51 2.55
N VAL A 101 13.84 -2.63 3.19
CA VAL A 101 12.40 -2.83 3.43
C VAL A 101 11.60 -1.62 2.90
N PRO A 102 11.46 -1.46 1.57
CA PRO A 102 10.81 -0.29 0.99
C PRO A 102 9.28 -0.33 1.16
N VAL A 103 8.68 0.83 1.44
CA VAL A 103 7.24 1.07 1.42
C VAL A 103 6.96 2.31 0.58
N ALA A 104 6.11 2.19 -0.45
CA ALA A 104 5.64 3.32 -1.24
C ALA A 104 4.54 4.06 -0.48
N THR A 105 4.89 5.14 0.22
CA THR A 105 3.96 5.85 1.10
C THR A 105 3.19 6.92 0.34
N VAL A 106 1.85 6.91 0.44
CA VAL A 106 0.98 7.96 -0.08
C VAL A 106 0.68 9.02 0.98
N ALA A 107 -0.05 10.07 0.62
CA ALA A 107 -0.46 11.11 1.55
C ALA A 107 -1.34 10.55 2.68
N LEU A 108 -1.49 11.33 3.78
CA LEU A 108 -2.47 11.04 4.83
C LEU A 108 -3.86 10.82 4.23
N ASP A 109 -4.53 9.75 4.66
CA ASP A 109 -5.86 9.31 4.18
C ASP A 109 -5.93 9.07 2.65
N GLY A 110 -4.77 8.96 1.98
CA GLY A 110 -4.65 8.87 0.53
C GLY A 110 -5.02 7.50 -0.06
N ALA A 111 -6.06 6.84 0.46
CA ALA A 111 -6.45 5.48 0.05
C ALA A 111 -6.77 5.36 -1.44
N ALA A 112 -7.45 6.35 -2.04
CA ALA A 112 -7.71 6.38 -3.49
C ALA A 112 -6.41 6.43 -4.30
N ASN A 113 -5.42 7.23 -3.87
CA ASN A 113 -4.12 7.29 -4.52
C ASN A 113 -3.31 6.00 -4.34
N ALA A 114 -3.46 5.29 -3.22
CA ALA A 114 -2.85 3.98 -3.04
C ALA A 114 -3.41 2.95 -4.05
N ALA A 115 -4.72 2.94 -4.27
CA ALA A 115 -5.36 2.11 -5.28
C ALA A 115 -4.90 2.48 -6.70
N LEU A 116 -4.80 3.77 -7.02
CA LEU A 116 -4.30 4.24 -8.32
C LEU A 116 -2.83 3.88 -8.53
N LEU A 117 -2.00 3.92 -7.48
CA LEU A 117 -0.61 3.50 -7.56
C LEU A 117 -0.50 1.98 -7.78
N ALA A 118 -1.29 1.18 -7.06
CA ALA A 118 -1.40 -0.26 -7.30
C ALA A 118 -1.81 -0.55 -8.74
N ALA A 119 -2.85 0.13 -9.24
CA ALA A 119 -3.31 -0.01 -10.61
C ALA A 119 -2.21 0.32 -11.63
N ARG A 120 -1.39 1.36 -11.40
CA ARG A 120 -0.27 1.72 -12.28
C ARG A 120 0.82 0.65 -12.29
N ILE A 121 1.12 0.03 -11.15
CA ILE A 121 2.07 -1.08 -11.05
C ILE A 121 1.55 -2.27 -11.88
N LEU A 122 0.28 -2.64 -11.70
CA LEU A 122 -0.35 -3.74 -12.43
C LEU A 122 -0.41 -3.46 -13.95
N ALA A 123 -0.66 -2.21 -14.34
CA ALA A 123 -0.75 -1.79 -15.75
C ALA A 123 0.60 -1.86 -16.50
N LEU A 124 1.72 -2.11 -15.83
CA LEU A 124 3.00 -2.38 -16.50
C LEU A 124 2.92 -3.62 -17.39
N LYS A 125 2.13 -4.61 -17.00
CA LYS A 125 1.93 -5.86 -17.73
C LYS A 125 0.52 -6.05 -18.29
N ASP A 126 -0.44 -5.18 -17.95
CA ASP A 126 -1.83 -5.22 -18.42
C ASP A 126 -2.16 -4.00 -19.29
N PRO A 127 -2.10 -4.12 -20.64
CA PRO A 127 -2.45 -3.03 -21.54
C PRO A 127 -3.89 -2.56 -21.40
N ALA A 128 -4.84 -3.46 -21.13
CA ALA A 128 -6.25 -3.10 -20.97
C ALA A 128 -6.46 -2.26 -19.70
N LEU A 129 -5.78 -2.58 -18.61
CA LEU A 129 -5.79 -1.76 -17.40
C LEU A 129 -5.16 -0.38 -17.66
N ARG A 130 -4.10 -0.32 -18.47
CA ARG A 130 -3.48 0.96 -18.87
C ARG A 130 -4.46 1.86 -19.59
N GLU A 131 -5.29 1.33 -20.47
CA GLU A 131 -6.33 2.08 -21.16
C GLU A 131 -7.42 2.57 -20.20
N ARG A 132 -7.85 1.73 -19.25
CA ARG A 132 -8.80 2.13 -18.20
C ARG A 132 -8.24 3.27 -17.33
N LEU A 133 -6.97 3.21 -16.95
CA LEU A 133 -6.29 4.30 -16.24
C LEU A 133 -6.21 5.59 -17.05
N ALA A 134 -5.94 5.49 -18.37
CA ALA A 134 -5.94 6.65 -19.24
C ALA A 134 -7.34 7.28 -19.36
N ALA A 135 -8.39 6.47 -19.44
CA ALA A 135 -9.76 6.92 -19.43
C ALA A 135 -10.13 7.61 -18.11
N TYR A 136 -9.79 7.00 -16.98
CA TYR A 136 -9.98 7.59 -15.64
C TYR A 136 -9.30 8.96 -15.53
N ARG A 137 -8.06 9.09 -16.03
CA ARG A 137 -7.34 10.37 -16.02
C ARG A 137 -8.04 11.42 -16.90
N ARG A 138 -8.52 11.05 -18.07
CA ARG A 138 -9.28 11.98 -18.95
C ARG A 138 -10.56 12.47 -18.28
N GLU A 139 -11.27 11.58 -17.58
CA GLU A 139 -12.47 11.96 -16.84
C GLU A 139 -12.16 12.97 -15.73
N MET A 140 -11.09 12.77 -14.97
CA MET A 140 -10.64 13.76 -13.97
C MET A 140 -10.35 15.12 -14.62
N GLN A 141 -9.68 15.15 -15.77
CA GLN A 141 -9.38 16.38 -16.50
C GLN A 141 -10.67 17.08 -16.96
N MET A 142 -11.65 16.31 -17.47
CA MET A 142 -12.95 16.86 -17.86
C MET A 142 -13.70 17.46 -16.68
N ARG A 143 -13.66 16.82 -15.50
CA ARG A 143 -14.29 17.36 -14.28
C ARG A 143 -13.66 18.70 -13.85
N VAL A 144 -12.34 18.84 -13.95
CA VAL A 144 -11.66 20.12 -13.66
C VAL A 144 -12.06 21.19 -14.66
N ALA A 145 -12.04 20.88 -15.95
CA ALA A 145 -12.46 21.82 -17.00
C ALA A 145 -13.93 22.26 -16.85
N GLU A 146 -14.81 21.36 -16.41
CA GLU A 146 -16.22 21.70 -16.12
C GLU A 146 -16.34 22.59 -14.88
N ALA A 147 -15.55 22.31 -13.84
CA ALA A 147 -15.55 23.15 -12.64
C ALA A 147 -15.04 24.57 -12.96
N ASP A 148 -14.01 24.68 -13.81
CA ASP A 148 -13.51 25.97 -14.28
C ASP A 148 -14.55 26.74 -15.09
N ARG A 149 -15.21 26.06 -16.05
CA ARG A 149 -16.31 26.71 -16.81
C ARG A 149 -17.42 27.27 -15.91
N ARG A 150 -17.80 26.50 -14.86
CA ARG A 150 -18.79 27.01 -13.89
C ARG A 150 -18.30 28.24 -13.15
N LEU A 151 -17.04 28.21 -12.70
CA LEU A 151 -16.42 29.36 -12.02
C LEU A 151 -16.38 30.59 -12.94
N GLN A 152 -15.94 30.44 -14.20
CA GLN A 152 -15.89 31.56 -15.16
C GLN A 152 -17.29 32.14 -15.46
N ALA A 153 -18.31 31.30 -15.55
CA ALA A 153 -19.68 31.75 -15.74
C ALA A 153 -20.20 32.54 -14.51
N GLU A 154 -19.81 32.15 -13.31
CA GLU A 154 -20.13 32.89 -12.09
C GLU A 154 -19.40 34.23 -12.03
N LEU A 155 -18.08 34.23 -12.32
CA LEU A 155 -17.26 35.44 -12.34
C LEU A 155 -17.77 36.47 -13.38
N ALA A 156 -18.25 36.02 -14.54
CA ALA A 156 -18.80 36.91 -15.57
C ALA A 156 -20.03 37.70 -15.12
N GLN A 157 -20.66 37.28 -14.02
CA GLN A 157 -21.80 38.01 -13.43
C GLN A 157 -21.37 39.06 -12.40
N LEU A 158 -20.08 39.12 -12.04
CA LEU A 158 -19.54 40.07 -11.09
C LEU A 158 -18.99 41.34 -11.78
N PRO A 159 -19.41 42.55 -11.39
CA PRO A 159 -19.08 43.82 -12.08
C PRO A 159 -17.57 44.15 -12.15
N ALA A 160 -16.76 43.55 -11.31
CA ALA A 160 -15.31 43.82 -11.16
C ALA A 160 -14.43 42.62 -11.52
N ALA A 161 -14.97 41.54 -12.06
CA ALA A 161 -14.18 40.38 -12.38
C ALA A 161 -13.32 40.56 -13.64
N VAL A 162 -12.04 40.25 -13.57
CA VAL A 162 -11.15 40.17 -14.72
C VAL A 162 -11.09 38.72 -15.15
N THR A 163 -11.52 38.41 -16.36
CA THR A 163 -11.40 37.08 -16.92
C THR A 163 -9.94 36.75 -17.16
N PRO A 164 -9.42 35.63 -16.65
CA PRO A 164 -8.05 35.21 -16.96
C PRO A 164 -7.87 35.03 -18.47
N ALA A 165 -6.67 35.35 -18.97
CA ALA A 165 -6.32 35.06 -20.34
C ALA A 165 -6.49 33.57 -20.65
N ALA A 166 -7.04 33.27 -21.84
CA ALA A 166 -7.21 31.87 -22.27
C ALA A 166 -5.88 31.14 -22.19
N ASP A 167 -5.87 29.96 -21.59
CA ASP A 167 -4.68 29.10 -21.52
C ASP A 167 -4.27 28.71 -22.94
N PRO A 168 -3.07 29.09 -23.40
CA PRO A 168 -2.60 28.77 -24.76
C PRO A 168 -2.44 27.25 -24.99
N ALA A 169 -2.50 26.44 -23.95
CA ALA A 169 -2.43 24.99 -24.03
C ALA A 169 -3.80 24.29 -24.21
N THR A 170 -4.92 25.03 -24.19
CA THR A 170 -6.23 24.46 -24.45
C THR A 170 -6.47 24.39 -25.96
N PRO A 171 -6.59 23.21 -26.58
CA PRO A 171 -6.90 23.10 -28.00
C PRO A 171 -8.26 23.73 -28.28
N GLN A 172 -8.32 24.84 -28.95
CA GLN A 172 -9.54 25.37 -29.50
C GLN A 172 -10.05 24.39 -30.56
N ALA A 173 -11.22 23.80 -30.33
CA ALA A 173 -11.88 22.99 -31.34
C ALA A 173 -12.33 23.94 -32.50
N GLY A 174 -11.57 23.92 -33.57
CA GLY A 174 -11.96 24.54 -34.83
C GLY A 174 -11.01 25.62 -35.35
N ALA A 175 -9.88 25.22 -35.93
CA ALA A 175 -9.31 25.86 -37.14
C ALA A 175 -8.17 24.95 -37.69
N ALA A 176 -8.48 24.23 -38.74
CA ALA A 176 -7.47 23.62 -39.57
C ALA A 176 -6.62 24.70 -40.20
N GLN A 177 -5.38 24.84 -39.80
CA GLN A 177 -4.36 25.60 -40.58
C GLN A 177 -3.12 24.74 -40.76
N THR A 178 -2.76 24.62 -42.01
CA THR A 178 -1.64 23.90 -42.60
C THR A 178 -0.31 24.35 -42.04
N ALA A 179 0.48 23.39 -41.57
CA ALA A 179 1.83 23.58 -41.07
C ALA A 179 2.83 23.79 -42.21
N THR A 180 3.59 24.85 -42.09
CA THR A 180 4.87 25.02 -42.85
C THR A 180 6.01 24.87 -41.85
N THR A 181 6.90 23.98 -42.18
CA THR A 181 8.13 23.59 -41.48
C THR A 181 9.19 24.70 -41.42
N ALA A 182 9.86 24.89 -40.27
CA ALA A 182 11.27 25.27 -40.21
C ALA A 182 11.86 24.93 -38.80
N PRO A 183 13.16 24.59 -38.72
CA PRO A 183 13.81 24.05 -37.53
C PRO A 183 14.58 25.11 -36.75
N GLY A 184 14.68 24.95 -35.46
CA GLY A 184 15.53 25.81 -34.64
C GLY A 184 15.61 25.48 -33.16
N SER A 185 16.77 24.93 -32.78
CA SER A 185 17.54 25.10 -31.52
C SER A 185 16.84 24.99 -30.15
N GLY A 186 17.13 23.93 -29.48
CA GLY A 186 17.76 23.69 -28.21
C GLY A 186 17.46 24.57 -26.99
N GLN A 187 16.79 23.98 -26.01
CA GLN A 187 17.06 24.34 -24.59
C GLN A 187 16.79 23.17 -23.68
N THR A 188 17.71 22.94 -22.81
CA THR A 188 17.81 21.91 -21.78
C THR A 188 16.72 22.03 -20.73
N ALA A 189 15.92 21.00 -20.57
CA ALA A 189 15.01 20.83 -19.45
C ALA A 189 15.53 19.72 -18.52
N ALA A 190 15.44 19.99 -17.24
CA ALA A 190 15.92 19.19 -16.12
C ALA A 190 15.45 17.74 -16.16
N GLY A 191 16.39 16.83 -15.89
CA GLY A 191 16.24 15.41 -16.08
C GLY A 191 15.26 14.74 -15.11
N ALA A 192 14.25 14.11 -15.67
CA ALA A 192 13.58 12.98 -15.04
C ALA A 192 14.42 11.73 -15.33
N ALA A 193 14.94 11.09 -14.28
CA ALA A 193 15.66 9.85 -14.41
C ALA A 193 14.69 8.75 -14.87
N THR A 194 14.81 8.36 -16.14
CA THR A 194 14.11 7.21 -16.70
C THR A 194 14.93 5.96 -16.40
N VAL A 195 14.47 5.10 -15.50
CA VAL A 195 15.04 3.77 -15.30
C VAL A 195 14.56 2.89 -16.44
N GLY A 196 15.35 2.80 -17.51
CA GLY A 196 15.14 1.87 -18.61
C GLY A 196 15.53 0.46 -18.22
N ALA A 197 14.72 -0.52 -18.61
CA ALA A 197 15.07 -1.93 -18.50
C ALA A 197 16.26 -2.22 -19.45
N PRO A 198 17.29 -2.99 -19.03
CA PRO A 198 18.39 -3.36 -19.89
C PRO A 198 17.92 -4.31 -21.00
N GLN A 199 18.18 -3.97 -22.24
CA GLN A 199 18.07 -4.90 -23.37
C GLN A 199 19.13 -5.97 -23.22
N ALA A 200 18.71 -7.24 -23.27
CA ALA A 200 19.60 -8.39 -23.27
C ALA A 200 20.39 -8.43 -24.60
N THR A 201 21.63 -7.98 -24.58
CA THR A 201 22.60 -8.34 -25.59
C THR A 201 23.17 -9.71 -25.23
N GLY A 202 22.96 -10.70 -26.11
CA GLY A 202 23.47 -12.04 -25.97
C GLY A 202 25.00 -12.05 -25.91
N ALA A 203 25.54 -12.44 -24.78
CA ALA A 203 26.89 -12.92 -24.61
C ALA A 203 26.81 -14.22 -23.84
N THR A 204 27.09 -15.31 -24.55
CA THR A 204 27.34 -16.64 -24.01
C THR A 204 28.53 -16.57 -23.06
N ALA A 205 28.30 -16.60 -21.77
CA ALA A 205 29.33 -16.83 -20.78
C ALA A 205 29.11 -18.20 -20.14
N GLN A 206 30.11 -19.05 -20.33
CA GLN A 206 30.33 -20.38 -19.76
C GLN A 206 30.33 -20.32 -18.22
N PRO A 207 29.75 -21.28 -17.49
CA PRO A 207 29.75 -21.25 -16.03
C PRO A 207 31.16 -21.53 -15.49
N PRO A 208 31.64 -20.85 -14.45
CA PRO A 208 32.86 -21.22 -13.74
C PRO A 208 32.62 -22.46 -12.88
N GLY A 209 33.57 -23.36 -12.94
CA GLY A 209 33.58 -24.68 -12.34
C GLY A 209 33.40 -24.69 -10.82
N SER A 210 32.86 -25.81 -10.39
CA SER A 210 32.73 -26.29 -9.03
C SER A 210 34.04 -26.23 -8.22
N ALA A 211 34.10 -25.33 -7.24
CA ALA A 211 35.06 -25.42 -6.14
C ALA A 211 34.57 -24.59 -4.94
N ALA A 212 33.57 -25.04 -4.21
CA ALA A 212 33.23 -24.62 -2.85
C ALA A 212 32.11 -25.50 -2.24
N ALA A 213 32.30 -26.82 -2.30
CA ALA A 213 31.46 -27.79 -1.57
C ALA A 213 32.33 -28.60 -0.61
N ALA A 214 33.01 -27.92 0.33
CA ALA A 214 33.74 -28.59 1.41
C ALA A 214 34.02 -27.62 2.57
N ALA A 215 33.02 -27.08 3.24
CA ALA A 215 33.15 -26.43 4.54
C ALA A 215 31.81 -26.11 5.23
N ALA A 216 30.89 -27.05 5.29
CA ALA A 216 29.65 -26.90 6.06
C ALA A 216 29.16 -28.24 6.63
N SER A 217 30.07 -29.09 7.12
CA SER A 217 29.72 -30.32 7.84
C SER A 217 30.60 -30.52 9.08
N SER A 218 30.50 -29.57 10.02
CA SER A 218 31.22 -29.72 11.31
C SER A 218 30.68 -28.80 12.41
N SER A 219 29.38 -28.70 12.60
CA SER A 219 28.81 -28.03 13.79
C SER A 219 27.45 -28.56 14.24
N ALA A 220 27.05 -29.73 13.81
CA ALA A 220 25.79 -30.34 14.22
C ALA A 220 26.00 -31.67 14.97
N GLU A 221 27.00 -31.78 15.81
CA GLU A 221 27.16 -32.97 16.64
C GLU A 221 27.90 -32.67 17.93
N ARG A 222 27.25 -32.05 18.90
CA ARG A 222 27.52 -32.11 20.33
C ARG A 222 26.42 -31.49 21.18
N VAL A 223 25.25 -32.11 21.25
CA VAL A 223 24.44 -32.12 22.47
C VAL A 223 23.99 -33.56 22.68
N ARG A 224 24.86 -34.35 23.25
CA ARG A 224 24.53 -35.68 23.82
C ARG A 224 24.08 -35.47 25.26
N ARG A 225 22.84 -35.79 25.52
CA ARG A 225 22.24 -36.55 26.62
C ARG A 225 22.99 -36.53 27.94
N ASP A 226 22.40 -35.88 28.92
CA ASP A 226 22.58 -36.24 30.33
C ASP A 226 21.32 -36.99 30.80
N PRO A 227 21.43 -38.29 31.18
CA PRO A 227 20.31 -39.07 31.66
C PRO A 227 20.42 -39.28 33.17
N ARG A 228 20.07 -38.26 33.98
CA ARG A 228 19.83 -38.43 35.44
C ARG A 228 19.02 -37.29 36.00
N ALA A 229 17.69 -37.48 36.08
CA ALA A 229 16.85 -36.97 37.16
C ALA A 229 15.47 -37.62 37.07
N THR A 230 15.43 -38.90 37.44
CA THR A 230 14.26 -39.55 38.00
C THR A 230 14.22 -39.27 39.50
N ALA A 231 13.16 -38.67 40.00
CA ALA A 231 12.60 -38.88 41.35
C ALA A 231 11.35 -37.96 41.47
N ALA A 232 10.17 -38.51 41.30
CA ALA A 232 9.27 -38.88 42.37
C ALA A 232 8.78 -37.69 43.21
N ASN A 233 7.53 -37.30 43.01
CA ASN A 233 6.69 -36.84 44.11
C ASN A 233 5.26 -37.36 43.94
N PRO A 234 4.76 -38.18 44.87
CA PRO A 234 3.37 -38.57 44.94
C PRO A 234 2.61 -37.79 46.02
N ALA A 235 1.34 -37.55 45.76
CA ALA A 235 0.21 -37.47 46.71
C ALA A 235 0.08 -36.28 47.66
N ALA A 236 -1.04 -35.63 47.52
CA ALA A 236 -2.02 -35.23 48.56
C ALA A 236 -3.29 -34.76 47.81
N THR A 237 -4.29 -35.63 47.65
CA THR A 237 -5.47 -35.87 48.48
C THR A 237 -6.20 -34.63 49.00
N GLY A 238 -7.38 -34.33 48.38
CA GLY A 238 -8.69 -34.30 49.06
C GLY A 238 -9.11 -33.02 49.74
N ARG A 239 -10.25 -32.53 49.27
CA ARG A 239 -11.50 -32.13 49.95
C ARG A 239 -12.29 -31.25 48.99
N GLU A 240 -13.35 -31.70 48.46
CA GLU A 240 -14.79 -31.70 48.83
C GLU A 240 -15.34 -30.36 49.28
N SER A 241 -16.34 -29.95 48.47
CA SER A 241 -17.65 -29.39 48.80
C SER A 241 -17.74 -28.07 49.58
N GLU A 242 -18.42 -27.11 48.98
CA GLU A 242 -19.72 -26.62 49.50
C GLU A 242 -20.26 -25.47 48.63
N THR A 243 -21.36 -25.74 47.95
CA THR A 243 -22.40 -24.74 47.64
C THR A 243 -23.35 -24.70 48.85
N PRO A 244 -23.88 -23.57 49.26
CA PRO A 244 -25.21 -23.09 49.01
C PRO A 244 -25.47 -21.59 49.33
N PRO A 245 -26.73 -21.14 49.49
CA PRO A 245 -27.87 -21.16 48.59
C PRO A 245 -28.42 -19.75 48.25
N ALA A 246 -29.38 -19.73 47.37
CA ALA A 246 -30.25 -18.61 47.04
C ALA A 246 -31.22 -18.22 48.16
N THR A 247 -31.39 -16.89 48.39
CA THR A 247 -32.61 -16.23 48.89
C THR A 247 -32.57 -14.82 48.27
N GLY A 248 -33.49 -14.30 47.52
CA GLY A 248 -34.96 -14.28 47.67
C GLY A 248 -35.38 -13.04 48.42
N ARG A 249 -35.91 -12.03 47.70
CA ARG A 249 -36.98 -11.04 48.03
C ARG A 249 -36.69 -9.73 47.33
N GLU A 250 -37.43 -9.32 46.33
CA GLU A 250 -38.81 -8.78 46.31
C GLU A 250 -38.93 -7.40 46.93
N MET A 251 -39.42 -6.51 46.08
CA MET A 251 -40.40 -5.43 46.27
C MET A 251 -39.90 -3.99 46.50
N ALA A 252 -40.29 -3.19 45.52
CA ALA A 252 -41.13 -1.97 45.62
C ALA A 252 -40.46 -0.63 45.99
N SER A 253 -40.43 0.27 45.11
CA SER A 253 -41.26 1.47 44.87
C SER A 253 -40.72 2.23 43.67
#